data_4125ca542440bab60a95a14731479316
#
_entry.id   4125ca542440bab60a95a14731479316
#
_cell.length_a   1.000
_cell.length_b   1.000
_cell.length_c   1.000
_cell.angle_alpha   90.00
_cell.angle_beta   90.00
_cell.angle_gamma   90.00
#
_symmetry.space_group_name_H-M   'P 1'
#
loop_
_entity.id
_entity.type
_entity.pdbx_description
1 polymer ?
#
loop_
_entity_poly.entity_id
_entity_poly.type
_entity_poly.pdbx_seq_one_letter_code
_entity_poly.pdbx_strand_id
1 'polypeptide(L)'
;QADMRVLLLDKCPKSVRGGNTRFSGGGFRFTYSSLDDMRPMLPELTDDEAARMEVGAYSSADFFEDVMQVTEYAADKKLTNILVDRSYATARWLTELNVKWILSTSTHAVKMGGKIKFPSGRVISVNDGGLGLVEMLFPTAEKKGVEIIYEARVTGLTVDNRGKVSGVRVQTGEGLIDFEGRAVVLAAGGFEANPEMRARYLGT
;
A
#
# COMPACT_ATOMS: atom_id res chain seq x y z
N GLN A 1 -1.20 15.49 -14.35
CA GLN A 1 0.23 15.17 -14.20
C GLN A 1 0.99 16.49 -14.06
N ALA A 2 1.63 16.70 -12.91
CA ALA A 2 2.54 17.82 -12.77
C ALA A 2 3.86 17.43 -13.51
N ASP A 3 4.38 18.29 -14.38
CA ASP A 3 5.69 18.14 -15.03
C ASP A 3 6.81 18.31 -14.00
N MET A 4 6.90 17.37 -13.06
CA MET A 4 7.93 17.37 -12.02
C MET A 4 8.85 16.17 -12.19
N ARG A 5 10.15 16.43 -12.11
CA ARG A 5 11.11 15.34 -11.91
C ARG A 5 10.92 14.78 -10.50
N VAL A 6 10.80 13.45 -10.42
CA VAL A 6 10.63 12.75 -9.15
C VAL A 6 11.84 11.86 -8.92
N LEU A 7 12.44 12.00 -7.75
CA LEU A 7 13.51 11.12 -7.26
C LEU A 7 12.95 10.30 -6.09
N LEU A 8 13.04 8.99 -6.19
CA LEU A 8 12.72 8.05 -5.13
C LEU A 8 14.02 7.51 -4.54
N LEU A 9 14.15 7.60 -3.22
CA LEU A 9 15.31 7.10 -2.48
C LEU A 9 14.88 5.87 -1.65
N ASP A 10 15.53 4.74 -1.89
CA ASP A 10 15.33 3.53 -1.08
C ASP A 10 16.65 3.20 -0.35
N LYS A 11 16.58 2.96 0.97
CA LYS A 11 17.76 2.59 1.77
C LYS A 11 18.29 1.20 1.44
N CYS A 12 17.46 0.33 0.87
CA CYS A 12 17.80 -1.06 0.56
C CYS A 12 18.44 -1.17 -0.83
N PRO A 13 19.23 -2.21 -1.09
CA PRO A 13 19.63 -2.56 -2.44
C PRO A 13 18.40 -2.99 -3.27
N LYS A 14 18.51 -2.86 -4.59
CA LYS A 14 17.42 -3.16 -5.55
C LYS A 14 16.81 -4.54 -5.35
N SER A 15 17.60 -5.54 -4.99
CA SER A 15 17.17 -6.93 -4.78
C SER A 15 16.20 -7.14 -3.62
N VAL A 16 16.18 -6.24 -2.64
CA VAL A 16 15.31 -6.29 -1.45
C VAL A 16 14.52 -5.00 -1.21
N ARG A 17 14.29 -4.23 -2.27
CA ARG A 17 13.50 -3.00 -2.27
C ARG A 17 12.08 -3.22 -1.78
N GLY A 18 11.40 -2.15 -1.39
CA GLY A 18 9.96 -2.15 -1.07
C GLY A 18 9.63 -2.20 0.42
N GLY A 19 10.65 -2.19 1.30
CA GLY A 19 10.44 -2.10 2.75
C GLY A 19 9.44 -3.13 3.29
N ASN A 20 8.59 -2.72 4.24
CA ASN A 20 7.59 -3.60 4.86
C ASN A 20 6.51 -4.09 3.88
N THR A 21 6.23 -3.35 2.81
CA THR A 21 5.29 -3.78 1.77
C THR A 21 5.67 -5.14 1.20
N ARG A 22 6.96 -5.38 0.92
CA ARG A 22 7.47 -6.63 0.38
C ARG A 22 7.07 -7.86 1.19
N PHE A 23 6.95 -7.73 2.50
CA PHE A 23 6.64 -8.82 3.44
C PHE A 23 5.17 -8.94 3.78
N SER A 24 4.31 -8.07 3.23
CA SER A 24 2.87 -8.14 3.45
C SER A 24 2.21 -9.25 2.65
N GLY A 25 1.06 -9.76 3.12
CA GLY A 25 0.26 -10.72 2.38
C GLY A 25 -0.49 -10.14 1.18
N GLY A 26 -0.35 -8.83 0.90
CA GLY A 26 -1.01 -8.16 -0.23
C GLY A 26 -2.52 -8.03 -0.14
N GLY A 27 -3.11 -8.33 1.02
CA GLY A 27 -4.53 -8.11 1.25
C GLY A 27 -4.87 -6.63 1.19
N PHE A 28 -5.93 -6.31 0.45
CA PHE A 28 -6.37 -4.93 0.27
C PHE A 28 -7.84 -4.81 0.65
N ARG A 29 -8.17 -3.89 1.55
CA ARG A 29 -9.54 -3.59 1.94
C ARG A 29 -10.04 -2.34 1.26
N PHE A 30 -11.26 -2.41 0.74
CA PHE A 30 -11.98 -1.28 0.16
C PHE A 30 -13.48 -1.55 0.22
N THR A 31 -14.27 -0.52 0.12
CA THR A 31 -15.73 -0.60 0.15
C THR A 31 -16.28 -1.10 -1.19
N TYR A 32 -17.32 -1.94 -1.14
CA TYR A 32 -18.01 -2.47 -2.31
C TYR A 32 -19.42 -2.94 -1.93
N SER A 33 -20.31 -2.98 -2.90
CA SER A 33 -21.69 -3.45 -2.73
C SER A 33 -21.85 -4.91 -3.14
N SER A 34 -21.07 -5.37 -4.12
CA SER A 34 -21.15 -6.75 -4.65
C SER A 34 -19.84 -7.16 -5.33
N LEU A 35 -19.79 -8.39 -5.82
CA LEU A 35 -18.69 -8.89 -6.65
C LEU A 35 -18.51 -8.09 -7.94
N ASP A 36 -19.60 -7.51 -8.48
CA ASP A 36 -19.54 -6.73 -9.71
C ASP A 36 -18.67 -5.49 -9.61
N ASP A 37 -18.59 -4.89 -8.43
CA ASP A 37 -17.66 -3.77 -8.18
C ASP A 37 -16.18 -4.17 -8.34
N MET A 38 -15.88 -5.47 -8.22
CA MET A 38 -14.52 -6.00 -8.34
C MET A 38 -14.17 -6.49 -9.74
N ARG A 39 -15.17 -6.72 -10.62
CA ARG A 39 -14.93 -7.20 -11.99
C ARG A 39 -13.90 -6.40 -12.77
N PRO A 40 -13.85 -5.04 -12.68
CA PRO A 40 -12.81 -4.27 -13.34
C PRO A 40 -11.38 -4.56 -12.87
N MET A 41 -11.23 -5.15 -11.68
CA MET A 41 -9.95 -5.56 -11.10
C MET A 41 -9.63 -7.02 -11.37
N LEU A 42 -10.65 -7.82 -11.75
CA LEU A 42 -10.58 -9.26 -12.00
C LEU A 42 -11.04 -9.59 -13.44
N PRO A 43 -10.32 -9.13 -14.47
CA PRO A 43 -10.77 -9.28 -15.86
C PRO A 43 -10.87 -10.74 -16.33
N GLU A 44 -10.20 -11.65 -15.65
CA GLU A 44 -10.21 -13.09 -15.97
C GLU A 44 -11.33 -13.85 -15.26
N LEU A 45 -12.10 -13.20 -14.37
CA LEU A 45 -13.20 -13.85 -13.64
C LEU A 45 -14.36 -14.13 -14.58
N THR A 46 -14.63 -15.41 -14.81
CA THR A 46 -15.74 -15.87 -15.64
C THR A 46 -17.08 -15.76 -14.89
N ASP A 47 -18.19 -15.73 -15.65
CA ASP A 47 -19.54 -15.70 -15.06
C ASP A 47 -19.86 -16.99 -14.32
N ASP A 48 -19.37 -18.14 -14.79
CA ASP A 48 -19.53 -19.43 -14.12
C ASP A 48 -18.80 -19.50 -12.77
N GLU A 49 -17.63 -18.88 -12.67
CA GLU A 49 -16.92 -18.75 -11.40
C GLU A 49 -17.63 -17.78 -10.46
N ALA A 50 -18.05 -16.63 -10.97
CA ALA A 50 -18.78 -15.62 -10.20
C ALA A 50 -20.10 -16.16 -9.64
N ALA A 51 -20.84 -16.98 -10.40
CA ALA A 51 -22.10 -17.59 -9.97
C ALA A 51 -21.93 -18.54 -8.75
N ARG A 52 -20.73 -19.06 -8.55
CA ARG A 52 -20.39 -19.92 -7.40
C ARG A 52 -19.88 -19.14 -6.19
N MET A 53 -19.74 -17.82 -6.29
CA MET A 53 -19.23 -16.98 -5.21
C MET A 53 -20.37 -16.32 -4.43
N GLU A 54 -20.23 -16.31 -3.12
CA GLU A 54 -21.06 -15.54 -2.21
C GLU A 54 -20.20 -14.42 -1.62
N VAL A 55 -20.44 -13.21 -2.11
CA VAL A 55 -19.74 -11.99 -1.66
C VAL A 55 -20.78 -11.03 -1.11
N GLY A 56 -20.77 -10.85 0.21
CA GLY A 56 -21.60 -9.83 0.86
C GLY A 56 -21.05 -8.43 0.61
N ALA A 57 -21.89 -7.41 0.78
CA ALA A 57 -21.41 -6.02 0.75
C ALA A 57 -20.43 -5.74 1.89
N TYR A 58 -19.54 -4.78 1.65
CA TYR A 58 -18.68 -4.21 2.68
C TYR A 58 -18.79 -2.69 2.61
N SER A 59 -19.69 -2.17 3.42
CA SER A 59 -20.05 -0.75 3.38
C SER A 59 -18.97 0.15 4.00
N SER A 60 -19.09 1.46 3.78
CA SER A 60 -18.24 2.44 4.44
C SER A 60 -18.39 2.39 5.97
N ALA A 61 -19.59 2.10 6.48
CA ALA A 61 -19.83 1.96 7.91
C ALA A 61 -19.11 0.73 8.47
N ASP A 62 -19.17 -0.41 7.78
CA ASP A 62 -18.48 -1.64 8.19
C ASP A 62 -16.97 -1.44 8.21
N PHE A 63 -16.41 -0.82 7.16
CA PHE A 63 -14.98 -0.59 7.09
C PHE A 63 -14.51 0.41 8.15
N PHE A 64 -15.26 1.48 8.37
CA PHE A 64 -14.97 2.44 9.42
C PHE A 64 -14.96 1.77 10.80
N GLU A 65 -16.00 0.98 11.11
CA GLU A 65 -16.12 0.28 12.38
C GLU A 65 -15.00 -0.73 12.58
N ASP A 66 -14.64 -1.52 11.54
CA ASP A 66 -13.51 -2.46 11.58
C ASP A 66 -12.19 -1.75 11.96
N VAL A 67 -11.92 -0.55 11.37
CA VAL A 67 -10.72 0.23 11.71
C VAL A 67 -10.78 0.72 13.14
N MET A 68 -11.93 1.22 13.58
CA MET A 68 -12.11 1.73 14.95
C MET A 68 -11.95 0.62 15.98
N GLN A 69 -12.52 -0.57 15.74
CA GLN A 69 -12.39 -1.71 16.65
C GLN A 69 -10.95 -2.22 16.76
N VAL A 70 -10.27 -2.41 15.63
CA VAL A 70 -8.86 -2.90 15.60
C VAL A 70 -7.92 -1.94 16.33
N THR A 71 -8.22 -0.65 16.30
CA THR A 71 -7.42 0.39 16.97
C THR A 71 -7.93 0.74 18.37
N GLU A 72 -8.87 -0.05 18.91
CA GLU A 72 -9.52 0.22 20.22
C GLU A 72 -10.07 1.66 20.28
N TYR A 73 -10.62 2.14 19.17
CA TYR A 73 -11.15 3.50 18.97
C TYR A 73 -10.12 4.63 19.11
N ALA A 74 -8.82 4.33 19.04
CA ALA A 74 -7.74 5.32 19.10
C ALA A 74 -7.45 5.99 17.75
N ALA A 75 -7.93 5.44 16.62
CA ALA A 75 -7.70 6.02 15.31
C ALA A 75 -8.37 7.39 15.14
N ASP A 76 -7.69 8.29 14.41
CA ASP A 76 -8.28 9.57 14.02
C ASP A 76 -9.46 9.36 13.07
N LYS A 77 -10.65 9.78 13.50
CA LYS A 77 -11.90 9.58 12.76
C LYS A 77 -11.91 10.28 11.40
N LYS A 78 -11.25 11.44 11.26
CA LYS A 78 -11.18 12.16 9.97
C LYS A 78 -10.30 11.43 8.98
N LEU A 79 -9.14 10.96 9.42
CA LEU A 79 -8.24 10.15 8.59
C LEU A 79 -8.87 8.81 8.24
N THR A 80 -9.58 8.16 9.17
CA THR A 80 -10.33 6.93 8.92
C THR A 80 -11.39 7.12 7.85
N ASN A 81 -12.18 8.20 7.91
CA ASN A 81 -13.17 8.51 6.87
C ASN A 81 -12.50 8.72 5.50
N ILE A 82 -11.39 9.46 5.42
CA ILE A 82 -10.65 9.65 4.15
C ILE A 82 -10.16 8.30 3.60
N LEU A 83 -9.62 7.43 4.46
CA LEU A 83 -9.20 6.08 4.06
C LEU A 83 -10.36 5.28 3.47
N VAL A 84 -11.48 5.23 4.18
CA VAL A 84 -12.68 4.48 3.77
C VAL A 84 -13.24 5.02 2.46
N ASP A 85 -13.47 6.33 2.37
CA ASP A 85 -14.09 6.98 1.21
C ASP A 85 -13.23 6.84 -0.07
N ARG A 86 -11.90 6.81 0.08
CA ARG A 86 -10.97 6.73 -1.04
C ARG A 86 -10.56 5.29 -1.39
N SER A 87 -10.92 4.31 -0.58
CA SER A 87 -10.41 2.95 -0.66
C SER A 87 -10.67 2.27 -2.01
N TYR A 88 -11.92 2.30 -2.51
CA TYR A 88 -12.28 1.74 -3.81
C TYR A 88 -11.59 2.44 -4.98
N ALA A 89 -11.60 3.78 -4.97
CA ALA A 89 -10.93 4.56 -6.00
C ALA A 89 -9.41 4.28 -6.03
N THR A 90 -8.80 4.06 -4.86
CA THR A 90 -7.39 3.69 -4.75
C THR A 90 -7.11 2.30 -5.34
N ALA A 91 -7.96 1.30 -5.07
CA ALA A 91 -7.82 -0.03 -5.66
C ALA A 91 -7.95 0.02 -7.20
N ARG A 92 -8.89 0.80 -7.72
CA ARG A 92 -9.04 1.06 -9.16
C ARG A 92 -7.81 1.73 -9.76
N TRP A 93 -7.30 2.76 -9.10
CA TRP A 93 -6.07 3.45 -9.53
C TRP A 93 -4.84 2.51 -9.56
N LEU A 94 -4.70 1.62 -8.58
CA LEU A 94 -3.64 0.60 -8.59
C LEU A 94 -3.78 -0.35 -9.78
N THR A 95 -5.01 -0.70 -10.17
CA THR A 95 -5.27 -1.51 -11.38
C THR A 95 -4.78 -0.79 -12.64
N GLU A 96 -5.02 0.52 -12.74
CA GLU A 96 -4.51 1.37 -13.85
C GLU A 96 -2.98 1.46 -13.87
N LEU A 97 -2.34 1.24 -12.73
CA LEU A 97 -0.88 1.12 -12.59
C LEU A 97 -0.36 -0.31 -12.83
N ASN A 98 -1.18 -1.18 -13.43
CA ASN A 98 -0.88 -2.59 -13.74
C ASN A 98 -0.74 -3.51 -12.52
N VAL A 99 -1.25 -3.14 -11.36
CA VAL A 99 -1.35 -4.07 -10.23
C VAL A 99 -2.33 -5.18 -10.59
N LYS A 100 -1.91 -6.42 -10.45
CA LYS A 100 -2.71 -7.62 -10.70
C LYS A 100 -3.33 -8.12 -9.40
N TRP A 101 -4.62 -8.42 -9.50
CA TRP A 101 -5.42 -8.88 -8.36
C TRP A 101 -5.80 -10.34 -8.55
N ILE A 102 -5.92 -11.05 -7.45
CA ILE A 102 -6.43 -12.42 -7.40
C ILE A 102 -7.52 -12.53 -6.32
N LEU A 103 -8.37 -13.53 -6.48
CA LEU A 103 -9.34 -13.88 -5.44
C LEU A 103 -8.62 -14.52 -4.25
N SER A 104 -8.94 -14.10 -3.04
CA SER A 104 -8.37 -14.62 -1.78
C SER A 104 -8.97 -15.98 -1.38
N THR A 105 -9.12 -16.89 -2.34
CA THR A 105 -9.80 -18.18 -2.17
C THR A 105 -9.06 -19.15 -1.25
N SER A 106 -7.72 -19.09 -1.24
CA SER A 106 -6.89 -19.97 -0.43
C SER A 106 -6.70 -19.52 1.02
N THR A 107 -6.88 -18.22 1.27
CA THR A 107 -6.54 -17.62 2.57
C THR A 107 -7.76 -17.26 3.42
N HIS A 108 -8.88 -16.92 2.78
CA HIS A 108 -10.03 -16.36 3.50
C HIS A 108 -11.37 -16.97 3.13
N ALA A 109 -11.50 -17.63 1.98
CA ALA A 109 -12.79 -18.17 1.54
C ALA A 109 -13.12 -19.52 2.19
N VAL A 110 -14.39 -19.74 2.46
CA VAL A 110 -14.94 -21.01 2.93
C VAL A 110 -15.71 -21.67 1.80
N LYS A 111 -15.37 -22.93 1.49
CA LYS A 111 -16.10 -23.74 0.50
C LYS A 111 -17.18 -24.56 1.20
N MET A 112 -18.43 -24.33 0.86
CA MET A 112 -19.57 -25.03 1.42
C MET A 112 -20.69 -25.19 0.40
N GLY A 113 -21.21 -26.42 0.22
CA GLY A 113 -22.34 -26.67 -0.67
C GLY A 113 -22.12 -26.31 -2.15
N GLY A 114 -20.88 -26.44 -2.65
CA GLY A 114 -20.52 -26.06 -4.02
C GLY A 114 -20.33 -24.57 -4.24
N LYS A 115 -20.51 -23.77 -3.21
CA LYS A 115 -20.28 -22.32 -3.21
C LYS A 115 -19.01 -21.93 -2.47
N ILE A 116 -18.47 -20.75 -2.84
CA ILE A 116 -17.28 -20.14 -2.23
C ILE A 116 -17.75 -18.87 -1.54
N LYS A 117 -17.73 -18.86 -0.23
CA LYS A 117 -18.14 -17.70 0.59
C LYS A 117 -16.93 -16.94 1.08
N PHE A 118 -16.92 -15.63 0.85
CA PHE A 118 -15.87 -14.73 1.31
C PHE A 118 -16.32 -13.94 2.54
N PRO A 119 -15.43 -13.77 3.54
CA PRO A 119 -15.65 -12.79 4.61
C PRO A 119 -15.67 -11.38 4.03
N SER A 120 -16.50 -10.51 4.59
CA SER A 120 -16.59 -9.11 4.18
C SER A 120 -15.22 -8.41 4.26
N GLY A 121 -14.90 -7.61 3.26
CA GLY A 121 -13.65 -6.86 3.17
C GLY A 121 -12.40 -7.68 2.83
N ARG A 122 -12.52 -8.99 2.51
CA ARG A 122 -11.38 -9.90 2.26
C ARG A 122 -11.55 -10.77 1.02
N VAL A 123 -11.99 -10.18 -0.08
CA VAL A 123 -12.33 -10.91 -1.31
C VAL A 123 -11.15 -11.02 -2.25
N ILE A 124 -10.38 -9.94 -2.39
CA ILE A 124 -9.23 -9.90 -3.30
C ILE A 124 -7.94 -9.54 -2.56
N SER A 125 -6.84 -9.97 -3.14
CA SER A 125 -5.48 -9.59 -2.75
C SER A 125 -4.62 -9.35 -3.98
N VAL A 126 -3.48 -8.72 -3.79
CA VAL A 126 -2.49 -8.55 -4.86
C VAL A 126 -1.88 -9.91 -5.19
N ASN A 127 -1.71 -10.20 -6.48
CA ASN A 127 -0.99 -11.40 -6.94
C ASN A 127 0.43 -11.39 -6.40
N ASP A 128 0.90 -12.52 -5.88
CA ASP A 128 2.19 -12.67 -5.18
C ASP A 128 2.37 -11.76 -3.95
N GLY A 129 1.25 -11.29 -3.37
CA GLY A 129 1.26 -10.53 -2.14
C GLY A 129 1.99 -9.19 -2.26
N GLY A 130 2.61 -8.78 -1.16
CA GLY A 130 3.36 -7.51 -1.12
C GLY A 130 4.61 -7.53 -1.98
N LEU A 131 5.24 -8.68 -2.19
CA LEU A 131 6.34 -8.83 -3.15
C LEU A 131 5.85 -8.50 -4.56
N GLY A 132 4.72 -9.11 -4.98
CA GLY A 132 4.10 -8.83 -6.28
C GLY A 132 3.77 -7.36 -6.45
N LEU A 133 3.23 -6.70 -5.41
CA LEU A 133 2.95 -5.27 -5.45
C LEU A 133 4.21 -4.43 -5.71
N VAL A 134 5.31 -4.74 -5.02
CA VAL A 134 6.60 -4.08 -5.20
C VAL A 134 7.11 -4.28 -6.63
N GLU A 135 7.11 -5.54 -7.12
CA GLU A 135 7.64 -5.88 -8.45
C GLU A 135 6.77 -5.33 -9.60
N MET A 136 5.52 -4.95 -9.35
CA MET A 136 4.67 -4.25 -10.33
C MET A 136 4.83 -2.73 -10.26
N LEU A 137 4.92 -2.15 -9.06
CA LEU A 137 4.94 -0.69 -8.91
C LEU A 137 6.30 -0.05 -9.22
N PHE A 138 7.43 -0.67 -8.88
CA PHE A 138 8.74 -0.10 -9.15
C PHE A 138 9.00 0.07 -10.66
N PRO A 139 8.81 -0.95 -11.51
CA PRO A 139 8.95 -0.77 -12.97
C PRO A 139 7.93 0.22 -13.54
N THR A 140 6.72 0.29 -12.96
CA THR A 140 5.71 1.27 -13.37
C THR A 140 6.17 2.70 -13.07
N ALA A 141 6.80 2.92 -11.91
CA ALA A 141 7.37 4.22 -11.56
C ALA A 141 8.53 4.61 -12.52
N GLU A 142 9.46 3.68 -12.79
CA GLU A 142 10.55 3.88 -13.75
C GLU A 142 10.01 4.24 -15.15
N LYS A 143 8.99 3.52 -15.65
CA LYS A 143 8.33 3.82 -16.93
C LYS A 143 7.66 5.20 -16.96
N LYS A 144 7.26 5.71 -15.81
CA LYS A 144 6.70 7.07 -15.67
C LYS A 144 7.76 8.16 -15.48
N GLY A 145 9.05 7.80 -15.59
CA GLY A 145 10.16 8.75 -15.49
C GLY A 145 10.61 9.06 -14.07
N VAL A 146 10.22 8.23 -13.09
CA VAL A 146 10.76 8.34 -11.72
C VAL A 146 12.18 7.79 -11.70
N GLU A 147 13.14 8.59 -11.28
CA GLU A 147 14.50 8.17 -11.02
C GLU A 147 14.55 7.48 -9.65
N ILE A 148 15.19 6.29 -9.55
CA ILE A 148 15.25 5.54 -8.30
C ILE A 148 16.70 5.30 -7.93
N ILE A 149 17.10 5.77 -6.74
CA ILE A 149 18.43 5.50 -6.17
C ILE A 149 18.28 4.55 -5.01
N TYR A 150 18.96 3.43 -5.09
CA TYR A 150 19.03 2.41 -4.05
C TYR A 150 20.24 2.62 -3.14
N GLU A 151 20.25 1.94 -1.98
CA GLU A 151 21.31 2.07 -0.97
C GLU A 151 21.49 3.53 -0.51
N ALA A 152 20.41 4.31 -0.58
CA ALA A 152 20.33 5.72 -0.32
C ALA A 152 19.51 5.98 0.96
N ARG A 153 20.17 5.86 2.11
CA ARG A 153 19.52 6.03 3.42
C ARG A 153 19.32 7.50 3.73
N VAL A 154 18.08 7.98 3.69
CA VAL A 154 17.75 9.32 4.16
C VAL A 154 17.93 9.39 5.67
N THR A 155 18.75 10.33 6.13
CA THR A 155 19.10 10.54 7.56
C THR A 155 18.50 11.82 8.14
N GLY A 156 18.04 12.74 7.30
CA GLY A 156 17.44 13.99 7.75
C GLY A 156 16.85 14.81 6.60
N LEU A 157 16.09 15.83 6.98
CA LEU A 157 15.63 16.87 6.06
C LEU A 157 16.65 18.02 6.07
N THR A 158 16.87 18.63 4.91
CA THR A 158 17.55 19.92 4.81
C THR A 158 16.53 21.05 4.79
N VAL A 159 16.88 22.19 5.35
CA VAL A 159 16.03 23.37 5.41
C VAL A 159 16.77 24.60 4.90
N ASP A 160 16.06 25.50 4.26
CA ASP A 160 16.61 26.77 3.83
C ASP A 160 16.73 27.79 5.01
N ASN A 161 17.25 28.97 4.73
CA ASN A 161 17.44 30.05 5.72
C ASN A 161 16.10 30.55 6.32
N ARG A 162 14.96 30.16 5.77
CA ARG A 162 13.61 30.52 6.24
C ARG A 162 12.95 29.36 7.01
N GLY A 163 13.68 28.24 7.23
CA GLY A 163 13.16 27.06 7.89
C GLY A 163 12.26 26.18 7.03
N LYS A 164 12.17 26.45 5.71
CA LYS A 164 11.39 25.63 4.78
C LYS A 164 12.24 24.42 4.34
N VAL A 165 11.61 23.24 4.26
CA VAL A 165 12.26 22.04 3.70
C VAL A 165 12.71 22.33 2.28
N SER A 166 14.00 22.11 2.02
CA SER A 166 14.68 22.33 0.74
C SER A 166 15.24 21.05 0.14
N GLY A 167 15.20 19.92 0.85
CA GLY A 167 15.72 18.65 0.39
C GLY A 167 15.90 17.63 1.49
N VAL A 168 16.79 16.66 1.25
CA VAL A 168 17.10 15.57 2.16
C VAL A 168 18.61 15.31 2.22
N ARG A 169 19.08 14.89 3.39
CA ARG A 169 20.43 14.37 3.60
C ARG A 169 20.43 12.85 3.54
N VAL A 170 21.33 12.30 2.76
CA VAL A 170 21.37 10.87 2.41
C VAL A 170 22.76 10.32 2.74
N GLN A 171 22.77 9.21 3.46
CA GLN A 171 23.98 8.38 3.63
C GLN A 171 24.05 7.37 2.50
N THR A 172 25.13 7.40 1.75
CA THR A 172 25.48 6.41 0.70
C THR A 172 26.78 5.72 1.06
N GLY A 173 27.23 4.78 0.23
CA GLY A 173 28.56 4.15 0.35
C GLY A 173 29.73 5.13 0.19
N GLU A 174 29.51 6.25 -0.49
CA GLU A 174 30.51 7.31 -0.73
C GLU A 174 30.49 8.41 0.35
N GLY A 175 29.54 8.36 1.29
CA GLY A 175 29.40 9.33 2.36
C GLY A 175 28.03 10.03 2.40
N LEU A 176 28.00 11.21 3.03
CA LEU A 176 26.80 12.04 3.15
C LEU A 176 26.66 12.95 1.92
N ILE A 177 25.49 12.88 1.28
CA ILE A 177 25.13 13.69 0.11
C ILE A 177 23.80 14.38 0.39
N ASP A 178 23.67 15.65 0.04
CA ASP A 178 22.41 16.39 0.12
C ASP A 178 21.76 16.43 -1.28
N PHE A 179 20.49 16.04 -1.35
CA PHE A 179 19.65 16.17 -2.53
C PHE A 179 18.67 17.31 -2.33
N GLU A 180 18.67 18.27 -3.24
CA GLU A 180 17.74 19.40 -3.23
C GLU A 180 16.42 19.05 -3.89
N GLY A 181 15.32 19.58 -3.36
CA GLY A 181 13.99 19.39 -3.90
C GLY A 181 12.99 20.46 -3.49
N ARG A 182 12.06 20.79 -4.38
CA ARG A 182 10.99 21.75 -4.09
C ARG A 182 9.97 21.24 -3.06
N ALA A 183 9.85 19.93 -2.96
CA ALA A 183 9.00 19.23 -1.99
C ALA A 183 9.59 17.87 -1.65
N VAL A 184 9.35 17.40 -0.45
CA VAL A 184 9.74 16.07 0.03
C VAL A 184 8.50 15.34 0.52
N VAL A 185 8.30 14.10 0.02
CA VAL A 185 7.29 13.18 0.51
C VAL A 185 7.97 12.13 1.38
N LEU A 186 7.63 12.09 2.67
CA LEU A 186 8.13 11.06 3.57
C LEU A 186 7.25 9.81 3.43
N ALA A 187 7.81 8.78 2.79
CA ALA A 187 7.17 7.47 2.61
C ALA A 187 8.03 6.36 3.21
N ALA A 188 8.70 6.66 4.33
CA ALA A 188 9.73 5.83 4.94
C ALA A 188 9.19 4.57 5.66
N GLY A 189 7.87 4.38 5.69
CA GLY A 189 7.22 3.30 6.44
C GLY A 189 7.25 3.54 7.94
N GLY A 190 7.10 2.47 8.71
CA GLY A 190 7.12 2.50 10.17
C GLY A 190 8.46 2.02 10.75
N PHE A 191 8.46 1.83 12.05
CA PHE A 191 9.65 1.41 12.81
C PHE A 191 9.54 -0.03 13.36
N GLU A 192 8.70 -0.86 12.78
CA GLU A 192 8.39 -2.22 13.25
C GLU A 192 9.65 -3.11 13.32
N ALA A 193 10.61 -2.88 12.43
CA ALA A 193 11.89 -3.60 12.40
C ALA A 193 12.95 -3.02 13.36
N ASN A 194 12.66 -1.90 14.04
CA ASN A 194 13.62 -1.26 14.96
C ASN A 194 13.28 -1.60 16.42
N PRO A 195 14.02 -2.52 17.07
CA PRO A 195 13.69 -2.96 18.44
C PRO A 195 13.81 -1.83 19.47
N GLU A 196 14.76 -0.90 19.30
CA GLU A 196 14.91 0.24 20.21
C GLU A 196 13.70 1.18 20.15
N MET A 197 13.26 1.54 18.93
CA MET A 197 12.08 2.40 18.78
C MET A 197 10.81 1.70 19.25
N ARG A 198 10.67 0.39 19.00
CA ARG A 198 9.55 -0.38 19.54
C ARG A 198 9.51 -0.32 21.07
N ALA A 199 10.61 -0.64 21.72
CA ALA A 199 10.68 -0.59 23.19
C ALA A 199 10.39 0.81 23.74
N ARG A 200 10.90 1.85 23.06
CA ARG A 200 10.75 3.27 23.47
C ARG A 200 9.31 3.78 23.31
N TYR A 201 8.60 3.41 22.23
CA TYR A 201 7.32 4.02 21.86
C TYR A 201 6.11 3.09 22.07
N LEU A 202 6.32 1.78 22.07
CA LEU A 202 5.23 0.79 22.24
C LEU A 202 5.30 0.07 23.59
N GLY A 203 6.38 0.26 24.35
CA GLY A 203 6.62 -0.45 25.59
C GLY A 203 7.31 -1.81 25.39
N THR A 204 7.54 -2.52 26.51
CA THR A 204 8.17 -3.86 26.53
C THR A 204 7.12 -4.96 26.59
#